data_0f381240f1e31517415d65a4fb9751d3
#
_entry.id   0f381240f1e31517415d65a4fb9751d3
#
_cell.length_a   1.000
_cell.length_b   1.000
_cell.length_c   1.000
_cell.angle_alpha   90.00
_cell.angle_beta   90.00
_cell.angle_gamma   90.00
#
_symmetry.space_group_name_H-M   'P 1'
#
loop_
_entity.id
_entity.type
_entity.pdbx_description
1 polymer ?
#
loop_
_entity_poly.entity_id
_entity_poly.type
_entity_poly.pdbx_seq_one_letter_code
_entity_poly.pdbx_strand_id
1 'polypeptide(L)'
;MKFCHIAPVPHLDLVKKQSTHLTLAHIAAEDNEYCAFYQEQAKRPQTINIMDNSGFEMYKAGMPNFPPEELIGLAKKVKADYIVIPDYPNMPSIVGIDDARRYAPAFKEEGFGTFFVPQSVKGDLEDLILSFAFAASNPLIDYIGISILAVPHAYNCEKGNNLQRFLSRWKFMNEIKARGLLQLAKDNGKLIHFLGMVDGPNEIALMQEFGIDTWDSSAAIWAGFNGVEFDNSPTGLFDGKYEKHVDFQAKIEDNTLVQLAKHNMDYINELVRGINEV
;
A
#
# COMPACT_ATOMS: atom_id res chain seq x y z
N MET A 1 -14.56 1.01 0.15
CA MET A 1 -13.15 0.56 0.10
C MET A 1 -12.90 -0.24 -1.17
N LYS A 2 -11.72 -0.13 -1.82
CA LYS A 2 -11.25 -0.97 -2.93
C LYS A 2 -9.98 -1.69 -2.50
N PHE A 3 -9.82 -2.95 -2.86
CA PHE A 3 -8.61 -3.71 -2.54
C PHE A 3 -7.77 -3.95 -3.80
N CYS A 4 -6.46 -3.77 -3.68
CA CYS A 4 -5.47 -3.99 -4.72
C CYS A 4 -4.60 -5.19 -4.37
N HIS A 5 -4.81 -6.32 -5.02
CA HIS A 5 -3.89 -7.45 -4.91
C HIS A 5 -2.65 -7.18 -5.76
N ILE A 6 -1.46 -7.47 -5.23
CA ILE A 6 -0.18 -7.35 -5.93
C ILE A 6 0.33 -8.74 -6.27
N ALA A 7 0.46 -9.02 -7.57
CA ALA A 7 0.92 -10.31 -8.08
C ALA A 7 2.37 -10.24 -8.56
N PRO A 8 3.12 -11.36 -8.49
CA PRO A 8 4.38 -11.51 -9.22
C PRO A 8 4.18 -11.37 -10.73
N VAL A 9 5.21 -10.91 -11.42
CA VAL A 9 5.16 -10.65 -12.88
C VAL A 9 4.66 -11.86 -13.69
N PRO A 10 5.11 -13.11 -13.44
CA PRO A 10 4.59 -14.28 -14.17
C PRO A 10 3.12 -14.60 -13.91
N HIS A 11 2.47 -13.93 -12.94
CA HIS A 11 1.10 -14.19 -12.52
C HIS A 11 0.21 -12.93 -12.56
N LEU A 12 0.55 -11.94 -13.38
CA LEU A 12 -0.25 -10.71 -13.53
C LEU A 12 -1.69 -10.96 -14.02
N ASP A 13 -1.95 -12.10 -14.66
CA ASP A 13 -3.29 -12.54 -15.04
C ASP A 13 -4.26 -12.65 -13.85
N LEU A 14 -3.75 -12.96 -12.64
CA LEU A 14 -4.54 -13.03 -11.40
C LEU A 14 -5.20 -11.68 -11.09
N VAL A 15 -4.53 -10.58 -11.39
CA VAL A 15 -4.96 -9.22 -11.01
C VAL A 15 -5.60 -8.43 -12.17
N LYS A 16 -5.77 -9.05 -13.32
CA LYS A 16 -6.27 -8.41 -14.56
C LYS A 16 -7.65 -7.75 -14.42
N LYS A 17 -8.49 -8.20 -13.50
CA LYS A 17 -9.88 -7.73 -13.38
C LYS A 17 -10.11 -6.70 -12.28
N GLN A 18 -9.13 -6.43 -11.44
CA GLN A 18 -9.31 -5.48 -10.35
C GLN A 18 -9.38 -4.02 -10.86
N SER A 19 -10.03 -3.17 -10.06
CA SER A 19 -10.24 -1.76 -10.42
C SER A 19 -9.20 -0.81 -9.81
N THR A 20 -8.29 -1.33 -9.00
CA THR A 20 -7.20 -0.55 -8.40
C THR A 20 -5.92 -1.35 -8.53
N HIS A 21 -4.88 -0.71 -9.01
CA HIS A 21 -3.55 -1.29 -9.17
C HIS A 21 -2.53 -0.43 -8.44
N LEU A 22 -1.53 -1.10 -7.88
CA LEU A 22 -0.30 -0.48 -7.38
C LEU A 22 0.86 -1.05 -8.19
N THR A 23 1.54 -0.19 -8.92
CA THR A 23 2.66 -0.54 -9.79
C THR A 23 3.97 -0.18 -9.11
N LEU A 24 4.93 -1.09 -9.13
CA LEU A 24 6.21 -0.94 -8.46
C LEU A 24 7.24 -0.31 -9.40
N ALA A 25 7.85 0.81 -9.01
CA ALA A 25 8.77 1.57 -9.86
C ALA A 25 9.98 0.73 -10.29
N HIS A 26 10.58 -0.04 -9.38
CA HIS A 26 11.74 -0.87 -9.70
C HIS A 26 11.45 -1.94 -10.76
N ILE A 27 10.24 -2.53 -10.76
CA ILE A 27 9.84 -3.49 -11.80
C ILE A 27 9.53 -2.75 -13.11
N ALA A 28 8.82 -1.62 -13.04
CA ALA A 28 8.49 -0.82 -14.22
C ALA A 28 9.73 -0.27 -14.95
N ALA A 29 10.83 -0.04 -14.22
CA ALA A 29 12.09 0.38 -14.79
C ALA A 29 12.73 -0.69 -15.68
N GLU A 30 12.60 -1.96 -15.30
CA GLU A 30 13.34 -3.07 -15.92
C GLU A 30 12.46 -3.93 -16.85
N ASP A 31 11.13 -3.96 -16.64
CA ASP A 31 10.22 -4.90 -17.31
C ASP A 31 9.17 -4.17 -18.17
N ASN A 32 9.34 -4.32 -19.50
CA ASN A 32 8.42 -3.74 -20.48
C ASN A 32 7.08 -4.48 -20.56
N GLU A 33 7.04 -5.78 -20.29
CA GLU A 33 5.79 -6.57 -20.31
C GLU A 33 4.93 -6.20 -19.10
N TYR A 34 5.56 -6.00 -17.94
CA TYR A 34 4.92 -5.43 -16.76
C TYR A 34 4.26 -4.07 -17.06
N CYS A 35 5.02 -3.18 -17.70
CA CYS A 35 4.48 -1.87 -18.09
C CYS A 35 3.32 -1.99 -19.09
N ALA A 36 3.44 -2.85 -20.10
CA ALA A 36 2.41 -3.06 -21.11
C ALA A 36 1.12 -3.61 -20.47
N PHE A 37 1.24 -4.52 -19.50
CA PHE A 37 0.09 -5.01 -18.74
C PHE A 37 -0.67 -3.88 -18.07
N TYR A 38 0.01 -3.00 -17.32
CA TYR A 38 -0.67 -1.90 -16.61
C TYR A 38 -1.19 -0.81 -17.55
N GLN A 39 -0.53 -0.55 -18.67
CA GLN A 39 -1.07 0.31 -19.72
C GLN A 39 -2.42 -0.21 -20.26
N GLU A 40 -2.55 -1.51 -20.39
CA GLU A 40 -3.81 -2.13 -20.83
C GLU A 40 -4.89 -2.03 -19.73
N GLN A 41 -4.52 -2.27 -18.45
CA GLN A 41 -5.48 -2.11 -17.36
C GLN A 41 -5.98 -0.67 -17.23
N ALA A 42 -5.13 0.32 -17.43
CA ALA A 42 -5.49 1.75 -17.35
C ALA A 42 -6.52 2.20 -18.40
N LYS A 43 -6.72 1.41 -19.49
CA LYS A 43 -7.78 1.70 -20.48
C LYS A 43 -9.19 1.35 -19.97
N ARG A 44 -9.29 0.58 -18.90
CA ARG A 44 -10.59 0.16 -18.35
C ARG A 44 -11.22 1.31 -17.57
N PRO A 45 -12.53 1.59 -17.78
CA PRO A 45 -13.23 2.63 -17.05
C PRO A 45 -13.11 2.44 -15.52
N GLN A 46 -12.93 3.53 -14.79
CA GLN A 46 -12.88 3.56 -13.33
C GLN A 46 -11.70 2.78 -12.70
N THR A 47 -10.71 2.37 -13.50
CA THR A 47 -9.48 1.81 -12.98
C THR A 47 -8.61 2.92 -12.41
N ILE A 48 -8.05 2.69 -11.23
CA ILE A 48 -7.07 3.56 -10.57
C ILE A 48 -5.72 2.84 -10.62
N ASN A 49 -4.69 3.51 -11.11
CA ASN A 49 -3.33 3.00 -11.13
C ASN A 49 -2.43 3.93 -10.30
N ILE A 50 -1.81 3.39 -9.25
CA ILE A 50 -0.90 4.10 -8.35
C ILE A 50 0.52 3.65 -8.66
N MET A 51 1.41 4.57 -9.00
CA MET A 51 2.86 4.31 -9.10
C MET A 51 3.46 4.40 -7.72
N ASP A 52 3.84 3.26 -7.16
CA ASP A 52 4.64 3.19 -5.94
C ASP A 52 6.11 3.52 -6.24
N ASN A 53 6.73 4.30 -5.37
CA ASN A 53 8.13 4.70 -5.52
C ASN A 53 9.12 3.56 -5.26
N SER A 54 8.65 2.39 -4.82
CA SER A 54 9.46 1.24 -4.38
C SER A 54 10.45 1.56 -3.24
N GLY A 55 10.11 2.55 -2.40
CA GLY A 55 10.98 3.01 -1.32
C GLY A 55 11.42 1.91 -0.37
N PHE A 56 10.56 0.94 -0.10
CA PHE A 56 10.89 -0.21 0.75
C PHE A 56 11.91 -1.15 0.08
N GLU A 57 11.72 -1.49 -1.18
CA GLU A 57 12.60 -2.36 -1.94
C GLU A 57 13.98 -1.71 -2.12
N MET A 58 14.00 -0.43 -2.46
CA MET A 58 15.23 0.35 -2.61
C MET A 58 15.99 0.45 -1.29
N TYR A 59 15.29 0.77 -0.18
CA TYR A 59 15.89 0.79 1.15
C TYR A 59 16.48 -0.58 1.54
N LYS A 60 15.75 -1.67 1.29
CA LYS A 60 16.21 -3.02 1.58
C LYS A 60 17.41 -3.44 0.72
N ALA A 61 17.46 -2.97 -0.51
CA ALA A 61 18.57 -3.19 -1.43
C ALA A 61 19.79 -2.27 -1.16
N GLY A 62 19.66 -1.30 -0.26
CA GLY A 62 20.69 -0.29 -0.02
C GLY A 62 20.90 0.67 -1.20
N MET A 63 19.87 0.84 -2.02
CA MET A 63 19.87 1.72 -3.18
C MET A 63 19.15 3.04 -2.89
N PRO A 64 19.50 4.14 -3.55
CA PRO A 64 18.78 5.40 -3.43
C PRO A 64 17.37 5.26 -4.03
N ASN A 65 16.44 6.07 -3.53
CA ASN A 65 15.12 6.20 -4.15
C ASN A 65 15.22 6.73 -5.58
N PHE A 66 14.25 6.38 -6.42
CA PHE A 66 14.13 6.95 -7.75
C PHE A 66 13.98 8.48 -7.68
N PRO A 67 14.73 9.24 -8.50
CA PRO A 67 14.50 10.68 -8.59
C PRO A 67 13.12 10.98 -9.20
N PRO A 68 12.51 12.11 -8.86
CA PRO A 68 11.14 12.45 -9.27
C PRO A 68 10.91 12.44 -10.78
N GLU A 69 11.89 12.89 -11.55
CA GLU A 69 11.82 12.91 -13.01
C GLU A 69 11.73 11.50 -13.59
N GLU A 70 12.43 10.55 -12.97
CA GLU A 70 12.37 9.15 -13.35
C GLU A 70 11.02 8.54 -12.95
N LEU A 71 10.52 8.82 -11.73
CA LEU A 71 9.19 8.40 -11.30
C LEU A 71 8.09 8.93 -12.24
N ILE A 72 8.17 10.18 -12.67
CA ILE A 72 7.26 10.76 -13.67
C ILE A 72 7.33 9.97 -14.99
N GLY A 73 8.54 9.66 -15.45
CA GLY A 73 8.75 8.85 -16.66
C GLY A 73 8.12 7.46 -16.55
N LEU A 74 8.33 6.79 -15.43
CA LEU A 74 7.75 5.47 -15.16
C LEU A 74 6.22 5.54 -15.01
N ALA A 75 5.70 6.55 -14.32
CA ALA A 75 4.26 6.77 -14.18
C ALA A 75 3.58 6.98 -15.53
N LYS A 76 4.17 7.77 -16.42
CA LYS A 76 3.70 7.91 -17.81
C LYS A 76 3.74 6.59 -18.57
N LYS A 77 4.80 5.80 -18.38
CA LYS A 77 4.99 4.51 -19.04
C LYS A 77 3.92 3.48 -18.64
N VAL A 78 3.46 3.47 -17.39
CA VAL A 78 2.39 2.57 -16.92
C VAL A 78 1.00 3.22 -16.91
N LYS A 79 0.88 4.49 -17.31
CA LYS A 79 -0.34 5.30 -17.24
C LYS A 79 -0.93 5.34 -15.83
N ALA A 80 -0.10 5.70 -14.86
CA ALA A 80 -0.53 5.92 -13.49
C ALA A 80 -1.42 7.16 -13.38
N ASP A 81 -2.34 7.14 -12.42
CA ASP A 81 -3.15 8.30 -12.02
C ASP A 81 -2.49 9.07 -10.87
N TYR A 82 -1.78 8.34 -10.00
CA TYR A 82 -1.13 8.89 -8.80
C TYR A 82 0.31 8.40 -8.72
N ILE A 83 1.18 9.25 -8.12
CA ILE A 83 2.57 8.90 -7.83
C ILE A 83 2.80 9.00 -6.32
N VAL A 84 3.38 7.96 -5.73
CA VAL A 84 3.86 8.00 -4.35
C VAL A 84 5.12 8.87 -4.29
N ILE A 85 5.05 9.93 -3.50
CA ILE A 85 6.20 10.81 -3.22
C ILE A 85 7.28 9.96 -2.54
N PRO A 86 8.57 10.13 -2.88
CA PRO A 86 9.64 9.39 -2.24
C PRO A 86 9.51 9.41 -0.72
N ASP A 87 9.48 8.25 -0.12
CA ASP A 87 9.41 8.07 1.31
C ASP A 87 10.64 7.33 1.84
N TYR A 88 10.98 7.59 3.09
CA TYR A 88 12.22 7.14 3.68
C TYR A 88 11.94 6.46 5.02
N PRO A 89 11.92 5.11 5.04
CA PRO A 89 11.69 4.36 6.27
C PRO A 89 12.66 4.79 7.39
N ASN A 90 12.14 5.00 8.59
CA ASN A 90 12.90 5.42 9.78
C ASN A 90 13.54 6.82 9.76
N MET A 91 13.18 7.66 8.82
CA MET A 91 13.64 9.05 8.83
C MET A 91 12.64 9.97 9.54
N PRO A 92 13.08 11.10 10.10
CA PRO A 92 12.18 12.11 10.66
C PRO A 92 11.15 12.58 9.63
N SER A 93 9.95 12.92 10.08
CA SER A 93 8.84 13.38 9.23
C SER A 93 9.23 14.52 8.28
N ILE A 94 10.10 15.41 8.74
CA ILE A 94 10.54 16.60 7.98
C ILE A 94 11.18 16.22 6.64
N VAL A 95 11.85 15.07 6.54
CA VAL A 95 12.48 14.63 5.27
C VAL A 95 11.41 14.39 4.20
N GLY A 96 10.37 13.59 4.51
CA GLY A 96 9.26 13.36 3.57
C GLY A 96 8.42 14.62 3.33
N ILE A 97 8.24 15.47 4.34
CA ILE A 97 7.53 16.76 4.22
C ILE A 97 8.26 17.69 3.25
N ASP A 98 9.58 17.78 3.33
CA ASP A 98 10.36 18.65 2.43
C ASP A 98 10.36 18.10 1.00
N ASP A 99 10.44 16.78 0.83
CA ASP A 99 10.26 16.16 -0.48
C ASP A 99 8.85 16.36 -1.04
N ALA A 100 7.81 16.25 -0.20
CA ALA A 100 6.46 16.56 -0.65
C ALA A 100 6.31 18.00 -1.12
N ARG A 101 6.89 18.98 -0.40
CA ARG A 101 6.90 20.40 -0.81
C ARG A 101 7.63 20.63 -2.13
N ARG A 102 8.68 19.86 -2.36
CA ARG A 102 9.53 19.97 -3.55
C ARG A 102 8.92 19.28 -4.78
N TYR A 103 8.36 18.08 -4.61
CA TYR A 103 8.00 17.22 -5.73
C TYR A 103 6.51 17.18 -6.04
N ALA A 104 5.62 17.40 -5.06
CA ALA A 104 4.19 17.41 -5.33
C ALA A 104 3.76 18.44 -6.38
N PRO A 105 4.31 19.67 -6.40
CA PRO A 105 4.01 20.61 -7.48
C PRO A 105 4.34 20.07 -8.88
N ALA A 106 5.51 19.45 -9.05
CA ALA A 106 5.94 18.89 -10.33
C ALA A 106 5.05 17.72 -10.78
N PHE A 107 4.64 16.85 -9.85
CA PHE A 107 3.71 15.76 -10.18
C PHE A 107 2.35 16.29 -10.61
N LYS A 108 1.85 17.35 -9.94
CA LYS A 108 0.59 18.02 -10.30
C LYS A 108 0.67 18.70 -11.66
N GLU A 109 1.77 19.35 -11.97
CA GLU A 109 2.01 20.02 -13.27
C GLU A 109 1.99 19.01 -14.41
N GLU A 110 2.50 17.80 -14.18
CA GLU A 110 2.46 16.70 -15.14
C GLU A 110 1.11 15.96 -15.19
N GLY A 111 0.13 16.38 -14.39
CA GLY A 111 -1.24 15.86 -14.38
C GLY A 111 -1.46 14.66 -13.46
N PHE A 112 -0.51 14.32 -12.59
CA PHE A 112 -0.65 13.22 -11.64
C PHE A 112 -1.27 13.68 -10.32
N GLY A 113 -2.04 12.81 -9.70
CA GLY A 113 -2.34 12.90 -8.28
C GLY A 113 -1.11 12.54 -7.43
N THR A 114 -1.08 13.04 -6.21
CA THR A 114 0.05 12.83 -5.29
C THR A 114 -0.34 11.96 -4.11
N PHE A 115 0.55 11.05 -3.76
CA PHE A 115 0.36 10.12 -2.67
C PHE A 115 1.50 10.32 -1.66
N PHE A 116 1.19 10.64 -0.42
CA PHE A 116 2.16 10.83 0.64
C PHE A 116 2.08 9.73 1.68
N VAL A 117 3.22 9.20 2.09
CA VAL A 117 3.33 8.17 3.15
C VAL A 117 3.97 8.80 4.38
N PRO A 118 3.19 9.07 5.46
CA PRO A 118 3.74 9.56 6.71
C PRO A 118 4.82 8.64 7.26
N GLN A 119 5.95 9.22 7.62
CA GLN A 119 7.10 8.55 8.21
C GLN A 119 7.51 9.23 9.52
N SER A 120 8.24 8.51 10.37
CA SER A 120 8.90 9.02 11.58
C SER A 120 10.10 8.16 11.95
N VAL A 121 10.92 8.64 12.85
CA VAL A 121 11.93 7.79 13.48
C VAL A 121 11.28 6.77 14.42
N LYS A 122 11.99 5.68 14.69
CA LYS A 122 11.51 4.63 15.57
C LYS A 122 11.18 5.16 16.96
N GLY A 123 9.98 4.85 17.45
CA GLY A 123 9.50 5.23 18.79
C GLY A 123 8.96 6.66 18.90
N ASP A 124 8.84 7.39 17.79
CA ASP A 124 8.32 8.75 17.80
C ASP A 124 6.94 8.84 17.13
N LEU A 125 5.91 8.57 17.92
CA LEU A 125 4.52 8.65 17.49
C LEU A 125 4.10 10.08 17.16
N GLU A 126 4.58 11.08 17.92
CA GLU A 126 4.20 12.47 17.70
C GLU A 126 4.73 12.99 16.37
N ASP A 127 5.94 12.59 15.98
CA ASP A 127 6.50 12.92 14.66
C ASP A 127 5.68 12.26 13.52
N LEU A 128 5.22 11.01 13.72
CA LEU A 128 4.32 10.37 12.74
C LEU A 128 2.97 11.10 12.62
N ILE A 129 2.41 11.54 13.76
CA ILE A 129 1.15 12.30 13.79
C ILE A 129 1.34 13.66 13.11
N LEU A 130 2.46 14.34 13.32
CA LEU A 130 2.82 15.57 12.63
C LEU A 130 2.88 15.36 11.11
N SER A 131 3.51 14.27 10.70
CA SER A 131 3.59 13.87 9.28
C SER A 131 2.21 13.66 8.66
N PHE A 132 1.31 12.97 9.37
CA PHE A 132 -0.07 12.78 8.94
C PHE A 132 -0.84 14.11 8.87
N ALA A 133 -0.71 14.97 9.89
CA ALA A 133 -1.37 16.27 9.96
C ALA A 133 -0.95 17.19 8.80
N PHE A 134 0.34 17.16 8.44
CA PHE A 134 0.83 17.85 7.24
C PHE A 134 0.10 17.38 5.98
N ALA A 135 0.02 16.06 5.75
CA ALA A 135 -0.65 15.52 4.58
C ALA A 135 -2.16 15.83 4.57
N ALA A 136 -2.82 15.72 5.73
CA ALA A 136 -4.24 16.01 5.89
C ALA A 136 -4.62 17.45 5.54
N SER A 137 -3.71 18.40 5.80
CA SER A 137 -3.94 19.84 5.56
C SER A 137 -3.36 20.38 4.24
N ASN A 138 -2.45 19.64 3.60
CA ASN A 138 -1.75 20.14 2.41
C ASN A 138 -2.60 19.95 1.14
N PRO A 139 -2.95 21.02 0.40
CA PRO A 139 -3.80 20.93 -0.79
C PRO A 139 -3.15 20.18 -1.96
N LEU A 140 -1.84 20.02 -1.95
CA LEU A 140 -1.12 19.29 -3.00
C LEU A 140 -1.12 17.76 -2.78
N ILE A 141 -1.57 17.27 -1.64
CA ILE A 141 -1.65 15.84 -1.36
C ILE A 141 -3.07 15.35 -1.60
N ASP A 142 -3.23 14.24 -2.33
CA ASP A 142 -4.53 13.62 -2.60
C ASP A 142 -4.74 12.33 -1.80
N TYR A 143 -3.71 11.50 -1.69
CA TYR A 143 -3.72 10.26 -0.93
C TYR A 143 -2.80 10.32 0.29
N ILE A 144 -3.22 9.70 1.37
CA ILE A 144 -2.40 9.49 2.58
C ILE A 144 -2.25 8.00 2.84
N GLY A 145 -1.03 7.51 2.81
CA GLY A 145 -0.69 6.09 3.01
C GLY A 145 -0.44 5.72 4.46
N ILE A 146 -1.13 4.72 4.97
CA ILE A 146 -0.92 4.17 6.32
C ILE A 146 -0.02 2.95 6.22
N SER A 147 1.28 3.17 6.41
CA SER A 147 2.32 2.17 6.13
C SER A 147 2.33 1.03 7.15
N ILE A 148 2.47 -0.20 6.65
CA ILE A 148 2.75 -1.42 7.42
C ILE A 148 4.12 -1.37 8.15
N LEU A 149 4.99 -0.43 7.78
CA LEU A 149 6.33 -0.27 8.36
C LEU A 149 6.39 0.95 9.28
N ALA A 150 6.02 2.13 8.80
CA ALA A 150 6.16 3.37 9.53
C ALA A 150 5.35 3.38 10.84
N VAL A 151 4.09 2.92 10.80
CA VAL A 151 3.25 2.90 11.97
C VAL A 151 3.79 1.98 13.07
N PRO A 152 4.12 0.70 12.82
CA PRO A 152 4.76 -0.14 13.84
C PRO A 152 6.10 0.39 14.34
N HIS A 153 6.88 1.07 13.50
CA HIS A 153 8.12 1.71 13.92
C HIS A 153 7.90 2.84 14.93
N ALA A 154 6.92 3.71 14.65
CA ALA A 154 6.56 4.80 15.55
C ALA A 154 6.08 4.29 16.93
N TYR A 155 5.45 3.13 16.97
CA TYR A 155 5.06 2.45 18.23
C TYR A 155 6.15 1.57 18.82
N ASN A 156 7.36 1.56 18.28
CA ASN A 156 8.48 0.74 18.74
C ASN A 156 8.13 -0.76 18.83
N CYS A 157 7.33 -1.27 17.90
CA CYS A 157 6.93 -2.67 17.89
C CYS A 157 8.14 -3.60 17.73
N GLU A 158 8.08 -4.74 18.40
CA GLU A 158 9.10 -5.78 18.30
C GLU A 158 9.11 -6.41 16.90
N LYS A 159 10.30 -6.70 16.40
CA LYS A 159 10.46 -7.37 15.11
C LYS A 159 9.81 -8.76 15.16
N GLY A 160 8.95 -9.04 14.19
CA GLY A 160 8.25 -10.34 14.09
C GLY A 160 7.00 -10.46 14.96
N ASN A 161 6.69 -9.48 15.81
CA ASN A 161 5.47 -9.48 16.61
C ASN A 161 4.30 -8.91 15.79
N ASN A 162 3.63 -9.78 15.03
CA ASN A 162 2.53 -9.39 14.14
C ASN A 162 1.35 -8.78 14.91
N LEU A 163 1.05 -9.28 16.10
CA LEU A 163 -0.03 -8.73 16.93
C LEU A 163 0.25 -7.28 17.33
N GLN A 164 1.47 -6.98 17.81
CA GLN A 164 1.84 -5.60 18.12
C GLN A 164 1.76 -4.70 16.88
N ARG A 165 2.25 -5.18 15.74
CA ARG A 165 2.23 -4.43 14.48
C ARG A 165 0.80 -4.11 14.04
N PHE A 166 -0.09 -5.10 14.09
CA PHE A 166 -1.51 -4.93 13.80
C PHE A 166 -2.18 -3.95 14.77
N LEU A 167 -2.03 -4.15 16.08
CA LEU A 167 -2.60 -3.28 17.10
C LEU A 167 -2.04 -1.84 17.01
N SER A 168 -0.79 -1.66 16.58
CA SER A 168 -0.23 -0.31 16.38
C SER A 168 -0.97 0.46 15.29
N ARG A 169 -1.33 -0.18 14.17
CA ARG A 169 -2.10 0.46 13.09
C ARG A 169 -3.51 0.84 13.57
N TRP A 170 -4.17 -0.04 14.29
CA TRP A 170 -5.48 0.25 14.88
C TRP A 170 -5.41 1.39 15.90
N LYS A 171 -4.39 1.39 16.79
CA LYS A 171 -4.16 2.48 17.75
C LYS A 171 -3.89 3.81 17.05
N PHE A 172 -3.08 3.81 16.01
CA PHE A 172 -2.79 5.00 15.22
C PHE A 172 -4.06 5.60 14.60
N MET A 173 -4.90 4.77 14.00
CA MET A 173 -6.17 5.23 13.43
C MET A 173 -7.09 5.83 14.48
N ASN A 174 -7.19 5.23 15.67
CA ASN A 174 -7.93 5.80 16.79
C ASN A 174 -7.33 7.12 17.28
N GLU A 175 -6.01 7.23 17.34
CA GLU A 175 -5.32 8.44 17.77
C GLU A 175 -5.58 9.61 16.81
N ILE A 176 -5.40 9.41 15.51
CA ILE A 176 -5.68 10.47 14.52
C ILE A 176 -7.17 10.80 14.44
N LYS A 177 -8.07 9.83 14.69
CA LYS A 177 -9.52 10.05 14.82
C LYS A 177 -9.84 10.90 16.04
N ALA A 178 -9.29 10.56 17.22
CA ALA A 178 -9.49 11.31 18.47
C ALA A 178 -8.97 12.75 18.40
N ARG A 179 -7.88 12.98 17.66
CA ARG A 179 -7.33 14.33 17.41
C ARG A 179 -8.06 15.10 16.30
N GLY A 180 -9.09 14.53 15.67
CA GLY A 180 -9.83 15.15 14.58
C GLY A 180 -9.07 15.17 13.24
N LEU A 181 -7.87 14.61 13.16
CA LEU A 181 -7.03 14.64 11.96
C LEU A 181 -7.58 13.76 10.83
N LEU A 182 -8.21 12.63 11.17
CA LEU A 182 -8.87 11.79 10.16
C LEU A 182 -10.07 12.53 9.53
N GLN A 183 -10.85 13.27 10.33
CA GLN A 183 -11.94 14.10 9.82
C GLN A 183 -11.40 15.24 8.98
N LEU A 184 -10.35 15.92 9.42
CA LEU A 184 -9.67 16.97 8.64
C LEU A 184 -9.22 16.48 7.27
N ALA A 185 -8.63 15.27 7.21
CA ALA A 185 -8.23 14.67 5.95
C ALA A 185 -9.43 14.47 5.02
N LYS A 186 -10.53 13.92 5.53
CA LYS A 186 -11.77 13.71 4.75
C LYS A 186 -12.41 15.02 4.29
N ASP A 187 -12.49 16.03 5.15
CA ASP A 187 -13.05 17.34 4.83
C ASP A 187 -12.24 18.03 3.72
N ASN A 188 -10.93 17.77 3.67
CA ASN A 188 -10.04 18.24 2.62
C ASN A 188 -9.99 17.31 1.38
N GLY A 189 -10.90 16.33 1.29
CA GLY A 189 -11.01 15.43 0.14
C GLY A 189 -9.86 14.44 -0.01
N LYS A 190 -9.10 14.15 1.08
CA LYS A 190 -8.01 13.19 1.04
C LYS A 190 -8.55 11.77 1.04
N LEU A 191 -7.94 10.92 0.22
CA LEU A 191 -8.18 9.49 0.22
C LEU A 191 -7.20 8.80 1.18
N ILE A 192 -7.69 7.82 1.94
CA ILE A 192 -6.87 7.05 2.89
C ILE A 192 -6.58 5.68 2.29
N HIS A 193 -5.30 5.36 2.21
CA HIS A 193 -4.82 4.08 1.69
C HIS A 193 -4.01 3.31 2.74
N PHE A 194 -4.28 2.03 2.88
CA PHE A 194 -3.48 1.14 3.70
C PHE A 194 -2.46 0.40 2.85
N LEU A 195 -1.18 0.63 3.13
CA LEU A 195 -0.05 -0.04 2.48
C LEU A 195 0.28 -1.34 3.20
N GLY A 196 0.13 -2.45 2.48
CA GLY A 196 0.41 -3.79 2.98
C GLY A 196 -0.58 -4.30 4.04
N MET A 197 -0.49 -5.59 4.34
CA MET A 197 -1.29 -6.28 5.33
C MET A 197 -0.37 -7.01 6.31
N VAL A 198 -0.59 -6.84 7.61
CA VAL A 198 0.25 -7.47 8.63
C VAL A 198 -0.14 -8.92 8.82
N ASP A 199 -1.45 -9.19 8.91
CA ASP A 199 -1.93 -10.41 9.53
C ASP A 199 -3.18 -11.01 8.89
N GLY A 200 -3.44 -10.66 7.64
CA GLY A 200 -4.50 -11.26 6.87
C GLY A 200 -5.86 -10.56 6.96
N PRO A 201 -6.95 -11.26 6.57
CA PRO A 201 -8.25 -10.64 6.28
C PRO A 201 -8.91 -9.92 7.45
N ASN A 202 -8.69 -10.36 8.69
CA ASN A 202 -9.34 -9.76 9.86
C ASN A 202 -8.88 -8.33 10.13
N GLU A 203 -7.70 -7.95 9.65
CA GLU A 203 -7.24 -6.56 9.70
C GLU A 203 -8.20 -5.65 8.93
N ILE A 204 -8.67 -6.11 7.77
CA ILE A 204 -9.65 -5.38 6.94
C ILE A 204 -10.95 -5.15 7.70
N ALA A 205 -11.49 -6.21 8.33
CA ALA A 205 -12.73 -6.12 9.09
C ALA A 205 -12.63 -5.14 10.28
N LEU A 206 -11.50 -5.14 10.98
CA LEU A 206 -11.28 -4.24 12.13
C LEU A 206 -11.05 -2.78 11.72
N MET A 207 -10.52 -2.52 10.54
CA MET A 207 -10.24 -1.17 10.06
C MET A 207 -11.42 -0.52 9.33
N GLN A 208 -12.51 -1.24 9.07
CA GLN A 208 -13.66 -0.73 8.29
C GLN A 208 -14.28 0.55 8.87
N GLU A 209 -14.30 0.71 10.21
CA GLU A 209 -14.88 1.88 10.89
C GLU A 209 -14.19 3.21 10.56
N PHE A 210 -12.96 3.16 10.05
CA PHE A 210 -12.19 4.38 9.75
C PHE A 210 -12.45 4.94 8.35
N GLY A 211 -13.24 4.24 7.52
CA GLY A 211 -13.57 4.69 6.18
C GLY A 211 -12.36 4.76 5.27
N ILE A 212 -11.65 3.63 5.16
CA ILE A 212 -10.50 3.45 4.26
C ILE A 212 -11.00 3.40 2.81
N ASP A 213 -10.35 4.15 1.92
CA ASP A 213 -10.74 4.23 0.51
C ASP A 213 -10.15 3.09 -0.30
N THR A 214 -8.85 2.84 -0.09
CA THR A 214 -8.12 1.79 -0.81
C THR A 214 -7.14 1.05 0.10
N TRP A 215 -6.79 -0.17 -0.27
CA TRP A 215 -5.82 -1.03 0.42
C TRP A 215 -5.05 -1.86 -0.58
N ASP A 216 -3.75 -2.08 -0.37
CA ASP A 216 -2.97 -3.00 -1.18
C ASP A 216 -2.36 -4.13 -0.35
N SER A 217 -2.18 -5.28 -0.94
CA SER A 217 -1.30 -6.33 -0.40
C SER A 217 -1.03 -7.44 -1.42
N SER A 218 0.15 -8.03 -1.34
CA SER A 218 0.48 -9.30 -1.97
C SER A 218 0.11 -10.52 -1.11
N ALA A 219 -0.37 -10.33 0.13
CA ALA A 219 -0.52 -11.38 1.13
C ALA A 219 -1.44 -12.53 0.70
N ALA A 220 -2.56 -12.25 0.02
CA ALA A 220 -3.49 -13.28 -0.45
C ALA A 220 -2.83 -14.25 -1.43
N ILE A 221 -2.06 -13.70 -2.38
CA ILE A 221 -1.38 -14.47 -3.41
C ILE A 221 -0.24 -15.27 -2.79
N TRP A 222 0.60 -14.65 -1.97
CA TRP A 222 1.72 -15.32 -1.34
C TRP A 222 1.29 -16.38 -0.32
N ALA A 223 0.22 -16.16 0.44
CA ALA A 223 -0.35 -17.18 1.29
C ALA A 223 -0.74 -18.41 0.47
N GLY A 224 -1.49 -18.23 -0.62
CA GLY A 224 -1.88 -19.31 -1.50
C GLY A 224 -0.68 -20.05 -2.14
N PHE A 225 0.32 -19.32 -2.61
CA PHE A 225 1.55 -19.91 -3.16
C PHE A 225 2.36 -20.71 -2.15
N ASN A 226 2.17 -20.45 -0.86
CA ASN A 226 2.76 -21.21 0.24
C ASN A 226 1.81 -22.26 0.85
N GLY A 227 0.69 -22.55 0.20
CA GLY A 227 -0.26 -23.57 0.66
C GLY A 227 -1.12 -23.15 1.86
N VAL A 228 -1.21 -21.84 2.14
CA VAL A 228 -2.00 -21.30 3.26
C VAL A 228 -3.33 -20.76 2.71
N GLU A 229 -4.43 -21.33 3.22
CA GLU A 229 -5.79 -20.90 2.91
C GLU A 229 -6.25 -19.83 3.90
N PHE A 230 -6.92 -18.80 3.39
CA PHE A 230 -7.64 -17.85 4.24
C PHE A 230 -8.98 -18.45 4.65
N ASP A 231 -9.21 -18.48 5.96
CA ASP A 231 -10.43 -18.99 6.55
C ASP A 231 -11.08 -17.97 7.49
N ASN A 232 -12.26 -18.34 8.00
CA ASN A 232 -13.00 -17.56 8.99
C ASN A 232 -12.47 -17.78 10.42
N SER A 233 -11.18 -18.06 10.61
CA SER A 233 -10.60 -18.20 11.93
C SER A 233 -10.86 -16.96 12.77
N PRO A 234 -11.45 -17.09 13.96
CA PRO A 234 -11.74 -15.93 14.82
C PRO A 234 -10.47 -15.18 15.24
N THR A 235 -9.32 -15.83 15.21
CA THR A 235 -8.04 -15.21 15.52
C THR A 235 -7.44 -14.44 14.35
N GLY A 236 -7.75 -14.86 13.11
CA GLY A 236 -7.28 -14.26 11.87
C GLY A 236 -5.80 -14.08 11.69
N LEU A 237 -5.08 -14.39 12.76
CA LEU A 237 -3.65 -14.29 12.86
C LEU A 237 -3.06 -15.53 12.20
N PHE A 238 -2.47 -15.35 11.05
CA PHE A 238 -1.66 -16.42 10.49
C PHE A 238 -0.50 -16.69 11.42
N ASP A 239 -0.41 -17.88 11.91
CA ASP A 239 0.74 -18.39 12.67
C ASP A 239 2.05 -18.38 11.86
N GLY A 240 2.14 -17.60 10.83
CA GLY A 240 3.35 -17.29 10.08
C GLY A 240 4.23 -18.48 9.75
N LYS A 241 3.62 -19.63 9.45
CA LYS A 241 4.35 -20.88 9.18
C LYS A 241 5.00 -20.94 7.80
N TYR A 242 4.88 -19.86 7.00
CA TYR A 242 5.56 -19.77 5.72
C TYR A 242 6.49 -18.56 5.71
N GLU A 243 7.60 -18.69 4.98
CA GLU A 243 8.50 -17.56 4.76
C GLU A 243 7.78 -16.44 3.99
N LYS A 244 7.69 -15.27 4.62
CA LYS A 244 7.15 -14.06 3.99
C LYS A 244 8.21 -13.41 3.07
N HIS A 245 8.81 -14.21 2.19
CA HIS A 245 9.72 -13.69 1.18
C HIS A 245 8.95 -13.47 -0.12
N VAL A 246 8.75 -12.21 -0.46
CA VAL A 246 8.10 -11.83 -1.71
C VAL A 246 9.16 -11.75 -2.80
N ASP A 247 9.04 -12.62 -3.80
CA ASP A 247 9.83 -12.60 -5.02
C ASP A 247 8.89 -12.27 -6.20
N PHE A 248 8.96 -11.04 -6.69
CA PHE A 248 8.10 -10.59 -7.78
C PHE A 248 8.40 -11.25 -9.14
N GLN A 249 9.48 -12.03 -9.25
CA GLN A 249 9.81 -12.82 -10.45
C GLN A 249 9.45 -14.31 -10.29
N ALA A 250 8.92 -14.71 -9.14
CA ALA A 250 8.58 -16.11 -8.88
C ALA A 250 7.48 -16.61 -9.81
N LYS A 251 7.76 -17.71 -10.49
CA LYS A 251 6.80 -18.46 -11.30
C LYS A 251 6.38 -19.72 -10.55
N ILE A 252 5.11 -19.84 -10.23
CA ILE A 252 4.52 -21.00 -9.58
C ILE A 252 3.87 -21.89 -10.65
N GLU A 253 4.38 -23.10 -10.82
CA GLU A 253 3.88 -24.05 -11.82
C GLU A 253 2.79 -24.97 -11.26
N ASP A 254 2.71 -25.11 -9.94
CA ASP A 254 1.65 -25.88 -9.29
C ASP A 254 0.32 -25.14 -9.37
N ASN A 255 -0.55 -25.62 -10.24
CA ASN A 255 -1.87 -25.03 -10.43
C ASN A 255 -2.74 -25.08 -9.17
N THR A 256 -2.53 -26.03 -8.26
CA THR A 256 -3.26 -26.09 -6.98
C THR A 256 -2.97 -24.88 -6.13
N LEU A 257 -1.71 -24.47 -6.04
CA LEU A 257 -1.29 -23.28 -5.30
C LEU A 257 -1.80 -21.98 -5.96
N VAL A 258 -1.84 -21.94 -7.30
CA VAL A 258 -2.42 -20.81 -8.03
C VAL A 258 -3.93 -20.70 -7.77
N GLN A 259 -4.66 -21.82 -7.72
CA GLN A 259 -6.09 -21.80 -7.37
C GLN A 259 -6.31 -21.38 -5.91
N LEU A 260 -5.44 -21.79 -5.00
CA LEU A 260 -5.50 -21.36 -3.61
C LEU A 260 -5.25 -19.84 -3.47
N ALA A 261 -4.31 -19.30 -4.25
CA ALA A 261 -4.11 -17.86 -4.31
C ALA A 261 -5.37 -17.11 -4.80
N LYS A 262 -6.06 -17.62 -5.83
CA LYS A 262 -7.35 -17.08 -6.29
C LYS A 262 -8.41 -17.15 -5.20
N HIS A 263 -8.54 -18.28 -4.51
CA HIS A 263 -9.46 -18.44 -3.39
C HIS A 263 -9.23 -17.37 -2.31
N ASN A 264 -7.99 -17.16 -1.91
CA ASN A 264 -7.64 -16.15 -0.93
C ASN A 264 -7.95 -14.71 -1.40
N MET A 265 -7.73 -14.43 -2.69
CA MET A 265 -8.09 -13.13 -3.29
C MET A 265 -9.62 -12.94 -3.26
N ASP A 266 -10.38 -13.96 -3.64
CA ASP A 266 -11.84 -13.91 -3.64
C ASP A 266 -12.38 -13.73 -2.22
N TYR A 267 -11.79 -14.38 -1.23
CA TYR A 267 -12.12 -14.20 0.18
C TYR A 267 -11.98 -12.73 0.63
N ILE A 268 -10.86 -12.07 0.30
CA ILE A 268 -10.68 -10.65 0.59
C ILE A 268 -11.69 -9.79 -0.17
N ASN A 269 -11.93 -10.09 -1.45
CA ASN A 269 -12.86 -9.32 -2.28
C ASN A 269 -14.30 -9.40 -1.74
N GLU A 270 -14.71 -10.54 -1.19
CA GLU A 270 -16.00 -10.71 -0.53
C GLU A 270 -16.11 -9.92 0.76
N LEU A 271 -15.08 -9.92 1.60
CA LEU A 271 -15.02 -9.08 2.81
C LEU A 271 -15.18 -7.60 2.46
N VAL A 272 -14.42 -7.13 1.47
CA VAL A 272 -14.47 -5.73 1.00
C VAL A 272 -15.84 -5.37 0.44
N ARG A 273 -16.49 -6.31 -0.29
CA ARG A 273 -17.85 -6.11 -0.80
C ARG A 273 -18.84 -5.97 0.35
N GLY A 274 -18.82 -6.86 1.34
CA GLY A 274 -19.68 -6.79 2.51
C GLY A 274 -19.54 -5.47 3.27
N ILE A 275 -18.33 -4.93 3.38
CA ILE A 275 -18.07 -3.62 4.00
C ILE A 275 -18.70 -2.47 3.19
N ASN A 276 -18.69 -2.54 1.88
CA ASN A 276 -19.23 -1.48 1.01
C ASN A 276 -20.79 -1.48 0.94
N GLU A 277 -21.43 -2.57 1.36
CA GLU A 277 -22.89 -2.73 1.35
C GLU A 277 -23.55 -2.32 2.69
N VAL A 278 -22.75 -2.05 3.72
CA VAL A 278 -23.20 -1.55 5.04
C VAL A 278 -23.09 -0.04 5.11
#